data_2068fbaa7a18af76e9d551e9754e5617
#
_entry.id   2068fbaa7a18af76e9d551e9754e5617
#
_cell.length_a   1.000
_cell.length_b   1.000
_cell.length_c   1.000
_cell.angle_alpha   90.00
_cell.angle_beta   90.00
_cell.angle_gamma   90.00
#
_symmetry.space_group_name_H-M   'P 1'
#
loop_
_entity.id
_entity.type
_entity.pdbx_description
1 polymer ?
#
loop_
_entity_poly.entity_id
_entity_poly.type
_entity_poly.pdbx_seq_one_letter_code
_entity_poly.pdbx_strand_id
1 'polypeptide(L)'
;TAGCNLACKFCQNWDMSKSREMHKLTDEASPRELAKAAEETGCKSIAFTYNDPVIFLEYAVDAALAAHEKQIKSVAVTAGYVCPEPRAKFFEHMDAANVDLKAFSESFYRKICGGRLAPVLETLKYLKHEASVWLEVTTLLIPGENDSSGELEAMTQWIFENLGADVPLHFSAFHPDYRMPSHPNTPVETLLRARDIAISAGLHYVYTGNIHDSPGGSTYCPNCAVRLIERDWYQLGEWKLDGQSCCKTCGAWIAGVFEELPGTWGRQRQVVRINGT
;
A
#
# COMPACT_ATOMS: atom_id res chain seq x y z
N THR A 1 -16.29 1.59 -8.28
CA THR A 1 -16.83 0.47 -7.47
C THR A 1 -17.00 0.92 -6.03
N ALA A 2 -17.88 0.27 -5.27
CA ALA A 2 -18.13 0.54 -3.86
C ALA A 2 -18.19 -0.77 -3.07
N GLY A 3 -18.02 -0.70 -1.73
CA GLY A 3 -18.05 -1.84 -0.83
C GLY A 3 -16.67 -2.29 -0.34
N CYS A 4 -16.65 -3.15 0.67
CA CYS A 4 -15.46 -3.78 1.24
C CYS A 4 -15.90 -5.02 2.03
N ASN A 5 -15.09 -6.06 2.04
CA ASN A 5 -15.37 -7.30 2.78
C ASN A 5 -14.94 -7.24 4.26
N LEU A 6 -14.32 -6.15 4.70
CA LEU A 6 -14.08 -5.84 6.11
C LEU A 6 -15.02 -4.71 6.61
N ALA A 7 -15.15 -4.59 7.94
CA ALA A 7 -16.02 -3.63 8.61
C ALA A 7 -15.26 -2.66 9.53
N CYS A 8 -14.06 -2.22 9.11
CA CYS A 8 -13.17 -1.40 9.91
C CYS A 8 -13.87 -0.16 10.46
N LYS A 9 -13.80 0.04 11.79
CA LYS A 9 -14.42 1.18 12.50
C LYS A 9 -13.71 2.51 12.22
N PHE A 10 -12.43 2.46 11.82
CA PHE A 10 -11.58 3.60 11.48
C PHE A 10 -11.52 3.91 9.98
N CYS A 11 -12.43 3.37 9.18
CA CYS A 11 -12.36 3.48 7.72
C CYS A 11 -12.46 4.94 7.26
N GLN A 12 -11.40 5.46 6.63
CA GLN A 12 -11.36 6.81 6.07
C GLN A 12 -12.15 6.95 4.76
N ASN A 13 -12.47 5.81 4.13
CA ASN A 13 -13.29 5.74 2.90
C ASN A 13 -14.66 5.09 3.18
N TRP A 14 -15.22 5.36 4.37
CA TRP A 14 -16.44 4.68 4.81
C TRP A 14 -17.68 5.00 3.97
N ASP A 15 -17.76 6.21 3.42
CA ASP A 15 -18.79 6.66 2.52
C ASP A 15 -18.91 5.74 1.29
N MET A 16 -17.79 5.31 0.75
CA MET A 16 -17.68 4.42 -0.40
C MET A 16 -17.68 2.94 0.01
N SER A 17 -16.86 2.57 0.99
CA SER A 17 -16.66 1.17 1.39
C SER A 17 -17.81 0.58 2.20
N LYS A 18 -18.68 1.41 2.79
CA LYS A 18 -19.87 1.00 3.57
C LYS A 18 -21.18 1.35 2.92
N SER A 19 -21.16 1.97 1.75
CA SER A 19 -22.36 2.32 1.01
C SER A 19 -23.12 1.07 0.58
N ARG A 20 -24.46 1.15 0.68
CA ARG A 20 -25.40 0.20 0.07
C ARG A 20 -26.01 0.74 -1.23
N GLU A 21 -25.76 2.00 -1.54
CA GLU A 21 -26.26 2.69 -2.73
C GLU A 21 -25.19 2.74 -3.81
N MET A 22 -24.78 1.56 -4.28
CA MET A 22 -23.69 1.38 -5.26
C MET A 22 -23.87 2.27 -6.49
N HIS A 23 -25.07 2.38 -7.02
CA HIS A 23 -25.40 3.14 -8.21
C HIS A 23 -25.19 4.66 -8.11
N LYS A 24 -25.07 5.20 -6.87
CA LYS A 24 -24.79 6.64 -6.66
C LYS A 24 -23.28 6.95 -6.59
N LEU A 25 -22.46 5.93 -6.37
CA LEU A 25 -21.01 6.08 -6.15
C LEU A 25 -20.16 5.45 -7.25
N THR A 26 -20.79 4.95 -8.31
CA THR A 26 -20.09 4.27 -9.40
C THR A 26 -20.49 4.89 -10.73
N ASP A 27 -19.47 5.18 -11.54
CA ASP A 27 -19.64 5.46 -12.96
C ASP A 27 -19.40 4.19 -13.76
N GLU A 28 -20.05 4.06 -14.91
CA GLU A 28 -19.81 2.94 -15.82
C GLU A 28 -18.53 3.17 -16.62
N ALA A 29 -17.63 2.23 -16.58
CA ALA A 29 -16.45 2.20 -17.42
C ALA A 29 -16.06 0.75 -17.70
N SER A 30 -15.88 0.39 -18.94
CA SER A 30 -15.33 -0.90 -19.31
C SER A 30 -13.83 -0.99 -18.98
N PRO A 31 -13.27 -2.19 -18.81
CA PRO A 31 -11.83 -2.40 -18.66
C PRO A 31 -10.99 -1.72 -19.75
N ARG A 32 -11.44 -1.75 -21.00
CA ARG A 32 -10.75 -1.13 -22.14
C ARG A 32 -10.77 0.39 -22.08
N GLU A 33 -11.86 0.99 -21.63
CA GLU A 33 -11.96 2.45 -21.43
C GLU A 33 -11.04 2.93 -20.34
N LEU A 34 -10.91 2.18 -19.22
CA LEU A 34 -9.93 2.47 -18.17
C LEU A 34 -8.49 2.42 -18.71
N ALA A 35 -8.14 1.36 -19.41
CA ALA A 35 -6.81 1.19 -19.99
C ALA A 35 -6.49 2.28 -21.01
N LYS A 36 -7.46 2.66 -21.86
CA LYS A 36 -7.34 3.77 -22.82
C LYS A 36 -7.11 5.10 -22.11
N ALA A 37 -7.90 5.39 -21.09
CA ALA A 37 -7.77 6.64 -20.31
C ALA A 37 -6.40 6.73 -19.61
N ALA A 38 -5.89 5.62 -19.07
CA ALA A 38 -4.56 5.56 -18.47
C ALA A 38 -3.44 5.79 -19.51
N GLU A 39 -3.56 5.22 -20.71
CA GLU A 39 -2.64 5.44 -21.83
C GLU A 39 -2.63 6.91 -22.27
N GLU A 40 -3.80 7.48 -22.51
CA GLU A 40 -3.97 8.88 -22.97
C GLU A 40 -3.44 9.90 -21.96
N THR A 41 -3.48 9.57 -20.68
CA THR A 41 -2.95 10.42 -19.59
C THR A 41 -1.49 10.11 -19.22
N GLY A 42 -0.86 9.16 -19.91
CA GLY A 42 0.53 8.78 -19.67
C GLY A 42 0.77 8.07 -18.33
N CYS A 43 -0.26 7.44 -17.74
CA CYS A 43 -0.14 6.70 -16.49
C CYS A 43 0.74 5.46 -16.68
N LYS A 44 1.63 5.21 -15.73
CA LYS A 44 2.47 4.01 -15.72
C LYS A 44 1.77 2.79 -15.12
N SER A 45 0.75 3.04 -14.31
CA SER A 45 -0.04 2.00 -13.65
C SER A 45 -1.48 2.44 -13.38
N ILE A 46 -2.35 1.45 -13.19
CA ILE A 46 -3.69 1.60 -12.62
C ILE A 46 -3.67 0.97 -11.23
N ALA A 47 -4.06 1.74 -10.21
CA ALA A 47 -4.19 1.24 -8.84
C ALA A 47 -5.66 1.01 -8.47
N PHE A 48 -5.99 -0.21 -8.07
CA PHE A 48 -7.29 -0.56 -7.49
C PHE A 48 -7.25 -0.27 -6.00
N THR A 49 -7.88 0.83 -5.57
CA THR A 49 -7.71 1.40 -4.23
C THR A 49 -9.00 2.06 -3.70
N TYR A 50 -8.95 2.63 -2.50
CA TYR A 50 -9.99 3.27 -1.68
C TYR A 50 -10.98 2.32 -1.04
N ASN A 51 -11.68 1.50 -1.82
CA ASN A 51 -12.38 0.29 -1.35
C ASN A 51 -11.52 -0.94 -1.67
N ASP A 52 -11.91 -2.12 -1.19
CA ASP A 52 -11.07 -3.31 -1.41
C ASP A 52 -11.34 -3.94 -2.79
N PRO A 53 -10.33 -4.13 -3.65
CA PRO A 53 -10.51 -4.74 -4.96
C PRO A 53 -10.99 -6.20 -4.92
N VAL A 54 -10.86 -6.89 -3.80
CA VAL A 54 -11.33 -8.27 -3.64
C VAL A 54 -12.85 -8.38 -3.87
N ILE A 55 -13.64 -7.32 -3.61
CA ILE A 55 -15.10 -7.36 -3.80
C ILE A 55 -15.54 -7.14 -5.26
N PHE A 56 -14.65 -6.70 -6.14
CA PHE A 56 -14.88 -6.55 -7.58
C PHE A 56 -13.74 -7.21 -8.38
N LEU A 57 -13.30 -8.33 -7.89
CA LEU A 57 -12.09 -9.04 -8.32
C LEU A 57 -12.10 -9.33 -9.83
N GLU A 58 -13.20 -9.81 -10.38
CA GLU A 58 -13.34 -10.13 -11.80
C GLU A 58 -13.14 -8.89 -12.68
N TYR A 59 -13.78 -7.78 -12.30
CA TYR A 59 -13.59 -6.51 -13.01
C TYR A 59 -12.16 -5.99 -12.91
N ALA A 60 -11.54 -6.12 -11.73
CA ALA A 60 -10.15 -5.70 -11.55
C ALA A 60 -9.18 -6.54 -12.39
N VAL A 61 -9.41 -7.85 -12.50
CA VAL A 61 -8.64 -8.74 -13.40
C VAL A 61 -8.82 -8.36 -14.86
N ASP A 62 -10.06 -8.14 -15.31
CA ASP A 62 -10.33 -7.73 -16.70
C ASP A 62 -9.68 -6.37 -17.01
N ALA A 63 -9.70 -5.43 -16.05
CA ALA A 63 -9.04 -4.13 -16.19
C ALA A 63 -7.50 -4.25 -16.21
N ALA A 64 -6.93 -5.15 -15.42
CA ALA A 64 -5.51 -5.45 -15.42
C ALA A 64 -5.05 -6.03 -16.76
N LEU A 65 -5.80 -6.99 -17.31
CA LEU A 65 -5.52 -7.58 -18.63
C LEU A 65 -5.55 -6.51 -19.73
N ALA A 66 -6.57 -5.66 -19.74
CA ALA A 66 -6.68 -4.56 -20.70
C ALA A 66 -5.54 -3.52 -20.57
N ALA A 67 -5.08 -3.27 -19.32
CA ALA A 67 -3.95 -2.38 -19.05
C ALA A 67 -2.62 -2.99 -19.54
N HIS A 68 -2.41 -4.30 -19.32
CA HIS A 68 -1.21 -5.00 -19.78
C HIS A 68 -1.09 -5.01 -21.31
N GLU A 69 -2.19 -5.08 -22.08
CA GLU A 69 -2.18 -4.92 -23.55
C GLU A 69 -1.55 -3.58 -23.98
N LYS A 70 -1.58 -2.57 -23.09
CA LYS A 70 -1.01 -1.23 -23.28
C LYS A 70 0.29 -0.99 -22.53
N GLN A 71 0.90 -2.03 -21.98
CA GLN A 71 2.12 -1.97 -21.16
C GLN A 71 1.96 -1.10 -19.88
N ILE A 72 0.74 -0.98 -19.37
CA ILE A 72 0.41 -0.28 -18.13
C ILE A 72 0.31 -1.31 -17.01
N LYS A 73 1.00 -1.06 -15.90
CA LYS A 73 1.05 -1.93 -14.74
C LYS A 73 -0.24 -1.90 -13.92
N SER A 74 -0.52 -2.97 -13.18
CA SER A 74 -1.67 -3.10 -12.30
C SER A 74 -1.25 -3.26 -10.85
N VAL A 75 -1.82 -2.43 -9.97
CA VAL A 75 -1.45 -2.38 -8.55
C VAL A 75 -2.69 -2.62 -7.68
N ALA A 76 -2.60 -3.61 -6.79
CA ALA A 76 -3.63 -3.86 -5.79
C ALA A 76 -3.31 -3.11 -4.48
N VAL A 77 -4.23 -2.28 -4.01
CA VAL A 77 -4.21 -1.71 -2.65
C VAL A 77 -5.35 -2.36 -1.87
N THR A 78 -5.03 -3.29 -0.98
CA THR A 78 -6.00 -4.22 -0.40
C THR A 78 -5.72 -4.52 1.07
N ALA A 79 -6.74 -4.93 1.80
CA ALA A 79 -6.58 -5.51 3.14
C ALA A 79 -6.02 -6.95 3.11
N GLY A 80 -5.85 -7.56 1.94
CA GLY A 80 -5.37 -8.93 1.82
C GLY A 80 -6.29 -9.99 2.41
N TYR A 81 -7.53 -9.63 2.72
CA TYR A 81 -8.51 -10.53 3.34
C TYR A 81 -9.29 -11.29 2.29
N VAL A 82 -8.68 -12.35 1.77
CA VAL A 82 -9.18 -13.11 0.63
C VAL A 82 -8.91 -14.61 0.81
N CYS A 83 -9.84 -15.46 0.32
CA CYS A 83 -9.68 -16.91 0.33
C CYS A 83 -8.61 -17.37 -0.67
N PRO A 84 -7.97 -18.55 -0.47
CA PRO A 84 -6.85 -19.01 -1.28
C PRO A 84 -7.12 -19.05 -2.79
N GLU A 85 -8.25 -19.59 -3.23
CA GLU A 85 -8.56 -19.75 -4.66
C GLU A 85 -8.73 -18.39 -5.38
N PRO A 86 -9.61 -17.45 -4.93
CA PRO A 86 -9.70 -16.14 -5.56
C PRO A 86 -8.42 -15.31 -5.39
N ARG A 87 -7.65 -15.51 -4.32
CA ARG A 87 -6.34 -14.88 -4.13
C ARG A 87 -5.38 -15.20 -5.28
N ALA A 88 -5.24 -16.47 -5.63
CA ALA A 88 -4.36 -16.89 -6.71
C ALA A 88 -4.79 -16.26 -8.04
N LYS A 89 -6.07 -16.35 -8.39
CA LYS A 89 -6.63 -15.75 -9.62
C LYS A 89 -6.44 -14.24 -9.70
N PHE A 90 -6.57 -13.54 -8.59
CA PHE A 90 -6.44 -12.08 -8.56
C PHE A 90 -5.00 -11.63 -8.75
N PHE A 91 -4.10 -12.17 -7.95
CA PHE A 91 -2.71 -11.72 -7.95
C PHE A 91 -1.88 -12.24 -9.14
N GLU A 92 -2.35 -13.24 -9.87
CA GLU A 92 -1.75 -13.64 -11.15
C GLU A 92 -1.70 -12.49 -12.18
N HIS A 93 -2.61 -11.51 -12.05
CA HIS A 93 -2.73 -10.37 -12.96
C HIS A 93 -2.29 -9.03 -12.34
N MET A 94 -1.69 -9.05 -11.17
CA MET A 94 -1.17 -7.85 -10.51
C MET A 94 0.35 -7.79 -10.60
N ASP A 95 0.90 -6.62 -10.91
CA ASP A 95 2.35 -6.38 -10.92
C ASP A 95 2.87 -6.03 -9.52
N ALA A 96 2.05 -5.33 -8.72
CA ALA A 96 2.39 -4.95 -7.37
C ALA A 96 1.17 -4.99 -6.44
N ALA A 97 1.43 -5.12 -5.14
CA ALA A 97 0.43 -5.04 -4.10
C ALA A 97 0.95 -4.24 -2.90
N ASN A 98 0.12 -3.31 -2.42
CA ASN A 98 0.25 -2.75 -1.08
C ASN A 98 -0.83 -3.40 -0.21
N VAL A 99 -0.40 -4.15 0.81
CA VAL A 99 -1.31 -4.88 1.70
C VAL A 99 -1.38 -4.20 3.06
N ASP A 100 -2.59 -3.86 3.48
CA ASP A 100 -2.83 -3.30 4.80
C ASP A 100 -2.79 -4.40 5.88
N LEU A 101 -1.66 -4.56 6.57
CA LEU A 101 -1.57 -5.29 7.83
C LEU A 101 -2.02 -4.36 8.95
N LYS A 102 -3.32 -4.38 9.26
CA LYS A 102 -3.97 -3.35 10.08
C LYS A 102 -3.58 -3.39 11.57
N ALA A 103 -3.14 -4.55 12.05
CA ALA A 103 -2.64 -4.79 13.41
C ALA A 103 -2.00 -6.17 13.48
N PHE A 104 -1.32 -6.49 14.57
CA PHE A 104 -0.77 -7.82 14.81
C PHE A 104 -1.47 -8.55 15.95
N SER A 105 -2.76 -8.29 16.11
CA SER A 105 -3.64 -8.80 17.16
C SER A 105 -4.94 -9.34 16.59
N GLU A 106 -5.27 -10.59 16.88
CA GLU A 106 -6.56 -11.21 16.51
C GLU A 106 -7.73 -10.47 17.16
N SER A 107 -7.54 -9.91 18.36
CA SER A 107 -8.53 -9.11 19.06
C SER A 107 -8.90 -7.84 18.28
N PHE A 108 -7.90 -7.14 17.75
CA PHE A 108 -8.08 -5.96 16.92
C PHE A 108 -8.85 -6.31 15.64
N TYR A 109 -8.41 -7.35 14.93
CA TYR A 109 -9.10 -7.78 13.71
C TYR A 109 -10.57 -8.11 13.96
N ARG A 110 -10.88 -8.85 15.03
CA ARG A 110 -12.28 -9.21 15.36
C ARG A 110 -13.11 -8.00 15.77
N LYS A 111 -12.59 -7.17 16.68
CA LYS A 111 -13.39 -6.09 17.30
C LYS A 111 -13.45 -4.82 16.47
N ILE A 112 -12.37 -4.50 15.75
CA ILE A 112 -12.18 -3.24 15.04
C ILE A 112 -12.37 -3.40 13.53
N CYS A 113 -11.83 -4.47 12.93
CA CYS A 113 -11.90 -4.70 11.48
C CYS A 113 -13.09 -5.58 11.06
N GLY A 114 -13.66 -6.38 11.96
CA GLY A 114 -14.71 -7.35 11.62
C GLY A 114 -14.22 -8.56 10.83
N GLY A 115 -12.94 -8.92 10.99
CA GLY A 115 -12.28 -10.02 10.29
C GLY A 115 -11.37 -10.84 11.20
N ARG A 116 -10.38 -11.49 10.62
CA ARG A 116 -9.35 -12.30 11.30
C ARG A 116 -7.96 -11.94 10.78
N LEU A 117 -6.95 -12.05 11.63
CA LEU A 117 -5.55 -11.79 11.26
C LEU A 117 -4.97 -12.87 10.32
N ALA A 118 -5.22 -14.15 10.62
CA ALA A 118 -4.58 -15.26 9.93
C ALA A 118 -4.72 -15.23 8.39
N PRO A 119 -5.90 -14.96 7.78
CA PRO A 119 -6.02 -14.89 6.32
C PRO A 119 -5.16 -13.80 5.67
N VAL A 120 -4.92 -12.68 6.37
CA VAL A 120 -4.07 -11.60 5.90
C VAL A 120 -2.60 -12.03 5.90
N LEU A 121 -2.15 -12.68 6.99
CA LEU A 121 -0.78 -13.22 7.08
C LEU A 121 -0.52 -14.29 6.00
N GLU A 122 -1.51 -15.14 5.73
CA GLU A 122 -1.40 -16.13 4.64
C GLU A 122 -1.34 -15.46 3.25
N THR A 123 -2.04 -14.36 3.04
CA THR A 123 -1.95 -13.59 1.80
C THR A 123 -0.59 -12.94 1.65
N LEU A 124 -0.03 -12.36 2.71
CA LEU A 124 1.33 -11.79 2.69
C LEU A 124 2.39 -12.84 2.35
N LYS A 125 2.33 -14.01 2.98
CA LYS A 125 3.25 -15.13 2.66
C LYS A 125 3.10 -15.61 1.21
N TYR A 126 1.88 -15.76 0.72
CA TYR A 126 1.60 -16.13 -0.66
C TYR A 126 2.22 -15.12 -1.64
N LEU A 127 1.99 -13.83 -1.43
CA LEU A 127 2.54 -12.77 -2.29
C LEU A 127 4.07 -12.76 -2.30
N LYS A 128 4.68 -13.06 -1.17
CA LYS A 128 6.15 -13.07 -1.05
C LYS A 128 6.81 -14.28 -1.68
N HIS A 129 6.20 -15.46 -1.56
CA HIS A 129 6.87 -16.73 -1.85
C HIS A 129 6.32 -17.47 -3.07
N GLU A 130 5.07 -17.21 -3.46
CA GLU A 130 4.38 -17.97 -4.51
C GLU A 130 3.97 -17.09 -5.69
N ALA A 131 3.76 -15.78 -5.49
CA ALA A 131 3.35 -14.85 -6.55
C ALA A 131 4.55 -14.05 -7.10
N SER A 132 4.45 -13.64 -8.37
CA SER A 132 5.43 -12.73 -9.01
C SER A 132 5.02 -11.26 -8.85
N VAL A 133 4.66 -10.85 -7.64
CA VAL A 133 4.11 -9.53 -7.32
C VAL A 133 5.09 -8.77 -6.44
N TRP A 134 5.37 -7.51 -6.76
CA TRP A 134 6.09 -6.63 -5.83
C TRP A 134 5.20 -6.33 -4.63
N LEU A 135 5.66 -6.68 -3.42
CA LEU A 135 4.89 -6.54 -2.18
C LEU A 135 5.40 -5.39 -1.32
N GLU A 136 4.48 -4.53 -0.89
CA GLU A 136 4.67 -3.56 0.19
C GLU A 136 3.59 -3.75 1.27
N VAL A 137 3.90 -3.40 2.50
CA VAL A 137 2.99 -3.53 3.66
C VAL A 137 2.70 -2.16 4.25
N THR A 138 1.44 -1.88 4.57
CA THR A 138 1.04 -0.65 5.25
C THR A 138 0.32 -0.95 6.56
N THR A 139 0.67 -0.22 7.62
CA THR A 139 -0.03 -0.26 8.91
C THR A 139 -0.43 1.15 9.34
N LEU A 140 -1.74 1.39 9.45
CA LEU A 140 -2.27 2.61 10.05
C LEU A 140 -2.21 2.47 11.57
N LEU A 141 -1.41 3.31 12.23
CA LEU A 141 -1.27 3.28 13.68
C LEU A 141 -2.35 4.10 14.37
N ILE A 142 -3.08 3.47 15.29
CA ILE A 142 -4.18 4.08 16.04
C ILE A 142 -3.80 4.09 17.51
N PRO A 143 -3.69 5.28 18.14
CA PRO A 143 -3.26 5.39 19.53
C PRO A 143 -4.12 4.57 20.50
N GLY A 144 -3.45 3.74 21.30
CA GLY A 144 -4.07 2.86 22.29
C GLY A 144 -4.72 1.58 21.74
N GLU A 145 -4.70 1.35 20.43
CA GLU A 145 -5.33 0.18 19.81
C GLU A 145 -4.30 -0.82 19.23
N ASN A 146 -3.35 -0.34 18.42
CA ASN A 146 -2.35 -1.18 17.75
C ASN A 146 -0.94 -0.55 17.73
N ASP A 147 -0.66 0.40 18.62
CA ASP A 147 0.57 1.18 18.65
C ASP A 147 1.51 0.83 19.82
N SER A 148 1.21 -0.23 20.59
CA SER A 148 2.08 -0.66 21.68
C SER A 148 3.41 -1.19 21.15
N SER A 149 4.53 -0.92 21.88
CA SER A 149 5.86 -1.39 21.46
C SER A 149 5.91 -2.91 21.29
N GLY A 150 5.30 -3.68 22.20
CA GLY A 150 5.31 -5.14 22.12
C GLY A 150 4.54 -5.68 20.88
N GLU A 151 3.43 -5.05 20.46
CA GLU A 151 2.73 -5.44 19.25
C GLU A 151 3.55 -5.08 17.99
N LEU A 152 4.17 -3.89 17.99
CA LEU A 152 5.04 -3.45 16.90
C LEU A 152 6.28 -4.34 16.75
N GLU A 153 6.92 -4.71 17.85
CA GLU A 153 8.04 -5.66 17.88
C GLU A 153 7.64 -7.03 17.31
N ALA A 154 6.51 -7.58 17.77
CA ALA A 154 6.01 -8.86 17.28
C ALA A 154 5.67 -8.81 15.79
N MET A 155 5.04 -7.74 15.32
CA MET A 155 4.67 -7.55 13.91
C MET A 155 5.93 -7.41 13.03
N THR A 156 6.87 -6.57 13.40
CA THR A 156 8.08 -6.31 12.60
C THR A 156 9.01 -7.52 12.57
N GLN A 157 9.13 -8.24 13.68
CA GLN A 157 9.84 -9.53 13.73
C GLN A 157 9.21 -10.55 12.80
N TRP A 158 7.86 -10.67 12.82
CA TRP A 158 7.15 -11.58 11.92
C TRP A 158 7.36 -11.20 10.44
N ILE A 159 7.31 -9.92 10.09
CA ILE A 159 7.58 -9.43 8.73
C ILE A 159 8.99 -9.81 8.31
N PHE A 160 9.98 -9.54 9.15
CA PHE A 160 11.38 -9.88 8.88
C PHE A 160 11.57 -11.38 8.63
N GLU A 161 11.02 -12.23 9.51
CA GLU A 161 11.18 -13.69 9.42
C GLU A 161 10.43 -14.33 8.25
N ASN A 162 9.24 -13.81 7.91
CA ASN A 162 8.37 -14.43 6.92
C ASN A 162 8.39 -13.74 5.55
N LEU A 163 8.73 -12.44 5.49
CA LEU A 163 8.73 -11.70 4.23
C LEU A 163 10.13 -11.18 3.86
N GLY A 164 11.07 -11.15 4.80
CA GLY A 164 12.45 -10.72 4.60
C GLY A 164 12.66 -9.22 4.80
N ALA A 165 13.94 -8.83 4.85
CA ALA A 165 14.39 -7.47 5.17
C ALA A 165 13.98 -6.43 4.10
N ASP A 166 13.79 -6.84 2.86
CA ASP A 166 13.60 -5.96 1.71
C ASP A 166 12.15 -5.61 1.39
N VAL A 167 11.17 -6.12 2.15
CA VAL A 167 9.76 -5.75 1.98
C VAL A 167 9.53 -4.37 2.61
N PRO A 168 9.10 -3.36 1.83
CA PRO A 168 8.82 -2.05 2.38
C PRO A 168 7.66 -2.08 3.38
N LEU A 169 7.86 -1.43 4.53
CA LEU A 169 6.84 -1.26 5.56
C LEU A 169 6.53 0.23 5.76
N HIS A 170 5.27 0.58 5.65
CA HIS A 170 4.77 1.94 5.81
C HIS A 170 3.95 2.06 7.08
N PHE A 171 4.33 2.93 7.99
CA PHE A 171 3.51 3.34 9.12
C PHE A 171 2.82 4.66 8.81
N SER A 172 1.49 4.66 8.80
CA SER A 172 0.68 5.85 8.51
C SER A 172 -0.02 6.36 9.76
N ALA A 173 -0.09 7.68 9.90
CA ALA A 173 -0.85 8.32 10.98
C ALA A 173 -2.36 8.21 10.74
N PHE A 174 -3.06 7.80 11.79
CA PHE A 174 -4.52 7.84 11.86
C PHE A 174 -5.01 9.24 12.21
N HIS A 175 -6.13 9.62 11.65
CA HIS A 175 -6.97 10.73 12.12
C HIS A 175 -8.39 10.21 12.44
N PRO A 176 -9.10 10.82 13.41
CA PRO A 176 -10.46 10.43 13.78
C PRO A 176 -11.41 10.45 12.60
N ASP A 177 -12.09 9.33 12.38
CA ASP A 177 -13.09 9.19 11.33
C ASP A 177 -14.12 8.10 11.64
N TYR A 178 -15.22 8.10 10.91
CA TYR A 178 -16.31 7.13 10.92
C TYR A 178 -16.81 6.78 12.32
N ARG A 179 -16.44 5.60 12.85
CA ARG A 179 -16.88 5.10 14.17
C ARG A 179 -15.84 5.27 15.27
N MET A 180 -14.76 5.97 14.97
CA MET A 180 -13.69 6.28 15.93
C MET A 180 -13.41 7.79 16.06
N PRO A 181 -14.46 8.65 16.18
CA PRO A 181 -14.28 10.12 16.22
C PRO A 181 -13.68 10.62 17.56
N SER A 182 -13.71 9.77 18.59
CA SER A 182 -13.18 10.11 19.93
C SER A 182 -11.70 9.75 20.13
N HIS A 183 -11.09 9.05 19.18
CA HIS A 183 -9.66 8.71 19.26
C HIS A 183 -8.81 9.91 18.86
N PRO A 184 -7.65 10.15 19.50
CA PRO A 184 -6.75 11.21 19.09
C PRO A 184 -6.07 10.89 17.76
N ASN A 185 -5.58 11.93 17.07
CA ASN A 185 -4.63 11.75 15.97
C ASN A 185 -3.38 11.03 16.46
N THR A 186 -2.75 10.27 15.56
CA THR A 186 -1.49 9.62 15.88
C THR A 186 -0.38 10.67 16.03
N PRO A 187 0.29 10.74 17.20
CA PRO A 187 1.45 11.61 17.38
C PRO A 187 2.60 11.20 16.46
N VAL A 188 3.40 12.18 16.04
CA VAL A 188 4.60 11.94 15.20
C VAL A 188 5.56 10.97 15.89
N GLU A 189 5.74 11.13 17.21
CA GLU A 189 6.62 10.29 18.02
C GLU A 189 6.24 8.81 17.98
N THR A 190 4.95 8.50 17.83
CA THR A 190 4.47 7.13 17.68
C THR A 190 4.97 6.50 16.38
N LEU A 191 4.93 7.25 15.26
CA LEU A 191 5.43 6.77 13.98
C LEU A 191 6.96 6.63 13.98
N LEU A 192 7.67 7.61 14.56
CA LEU A 192 9.13 7.54 14.68
C LEU A 192 9.57 6.33 15.50
N ARG A 193 8.93 6.09 16.65
CA ARG A 193 9.16 4.91 17.49
C ARG A 193 8.88 3.61 16.73
N ALA A 194 7.77 3.53 16.00
CA ALA A 194 7.43 2.35 15.21
C ALA A 194 8.46 2.09 14.11
N ARG A 195 8.94 3.15 13.46
CA ARG A 195 10.00 3.08 12.45
C ARG A 195 11.31 2.57 13.05
N ASP A 196 11.73 3.09 14.21
CA ASP A 196 12.95 2.65 14.88
C ASP A 196 12.87 1.19 15.32
N ILE A 197 11.73 0.71 15.82
CA ILE A 197 11.48 -0.70 16.14
C ILE A 197 11.65 -1.57 14.89
N ALA A 198 11.06 -1.17 13.77
CA ALA A 198 11.11 -1.95 12.53
C ALA A 198 12.53 -2.02 11.94
N ILE A 199 13.28 -0.91 11.97
CA ILE A 199 14.69 -0.88 11.56
C ILE A 199 15.54 -1.76 12.50
N SER A 200 15.28 -1.70 13.79
CA SER A 200 15.97 -2.53 14.79
C SER A 200 15.69 -4.03 14.63
N ALA A 201 14.51 -4.38 14.10
CA ALA A 201 14.15 -5.76 13.73
C ALA A 201 14.87 -6.24 12.45
N GLY A 202 15.57 -5.37 11.73
CA GLY A 202 16.34 -5.68 10.52
C GLY A 202 15.67 -5.33 9.20
N LEU A 203 14.54 -4.61 9.19
CA LEU A 203 13.90 -4.16 7.96
C LEU A 203 14.66 -2.99 7.33
N HIS A 204 14.92 -3.06 6.03
CA HIS A 204 15.70 -2.08 5.31
C HIS A 204 14.90 -0.84 4.88
N TYR A 205 13.61 -1.02 4.54
CA TYR A 205 12.78 0.02 3.94
C TYR A 205 11.56 0.29 4.82
N VAL A 206 11.68 1.24 5.74
CA VAL A 206 10.61 1.61 6.67
C VAL A 206 10.28 3.08 6.53
N TYR A 207 9.01 3.37 6.25
CA TYR A 207 8.52 4.70 5.93
C TYR A 207 7.47 5.18 6.92
N THR A 208 7.43 6.51 7.13
CA THR A 208 6.35 7.21 7.82
C THR A 208 5.45 7.92 6.80
N GLY A 209 4.14 7.93 7.04
CA GLY A 209 3.15 8.53 6.14
C GLY A 209 2.07 9.31 6.88
N ASN A 210 1.38 10.18 6.15
CA ASN A 210 0.36 11.12 6.66
C ASN A 210 0.89 12.13 7.69
N ILE A 211 2.19 12.36 7.72
CA ILE A 211 2.86 13.38 8.52
C ILE A 211 3.94 14.08 7.70
N HIS A 212 4.37 15.27 8.12
CA HIS A 212 5.55 15.92 7.58
C HIS A 212 6.80 15.36 8.27
N ASP A 213 7.43 14.39 7.63
CA ASP A 213 8.67 13.76 8.06
C ASP A 213 9.49 13.35 6.83
N SER A 214 10.22 14.30 6.25
CA SER A 214 11.03 14.03 5.06
C SER A 214 12.10 12.95 5.31
N PRO A 215 12.78 12.87 6.46
CA PRO A 215 13.66 11.74 6.76
C PRO A 215 12.93 10.39 6.74
N GLY A 216 11.81 10.26 7.42
CA GLY A 216 11.03 9.02 7.47
C GLY A 216 10.33 8.68 6.15
N GLY A 217 10.03 9.67 5.30
CA GLY A 217 9.48 9.45 3.96
C GLY A 217 10.50 9.06 2.90
N SER A 218 11.81 9.24 3.17
CA SER A 218 12.90 9.04 2.21
C SER A 218 13.43 7.62 2.21
N THR A 219 14.03 7.18 1.08
CA THR A 219 14.69 5.87 0.95
C THR A 219 16.18 6.00 1.19
N TYR A 220 16.73 5.08 1.98
CA TYR A 220 18.15 5.01 2.30
C TYR A 220 18.77 3.72 1.81
N CYS A 221 20.07 3.76 1.50
CA CYS A 221 20.84 2.58 1.13
C CYS A 221 21.05 1.68 2.36
N PRO A 222 20.65 0.40 2.33
CA PRO A 222 20.84 -0.48 3.46
C PRO A 222 22.32 -0.80 3.75
N ASN A 223 23.21 -0.60 2.76
CA ASN A 223 24.63 -0.87 2.90
C ASN A 223 25.45 0.31 3.43
N CYS A 224 25.22 1.55 2.92
CA CYS A 224 26.03 2.71 3.28
C CYS A 224 25.23 3.85 3.92
N ALA A 225 23.94 3.66 4.19
CA ALA A 225 23.02 4.61 4.82
C ALA A 225 22.86 5.97 4.11
N VAL A 226 23.44 6.15 2.90
CA VAL A 226 23.19 7.38 2.13
C VAL A 226 21.72 7.48 1.72
N ARG A 227 21.17 8.69 1.76
CA ARG A 227 19.81 8.95 1.25
C ARG A 227 19.82 8.79 -0.28
N LEU A 228 19.02 7.85 -0.79
CA LEU A 228 18.92 7.49 -2.20
C LEU A 228 17.82 8.26 -2.92
N ILE A 229 16.66 8.32 -2.29
CA ILE A 229 15.49 9.01 -2.83
C ILE A 229 14.95 9.92 -1.73
N GLU A 230 15.07 11.22 -1.94
CA GLU A 230 14.47 12.21 -1.07
C GLU A 230 12.98 12.36 -1.40
N ARG A 231 12.13 12.33 -0.37
CA ARG A 231 10.69 12.58 -0.52
C ARG A 231 10.24 13.62 0.50
N ASP A 232 9.50 14.62 -0.01
CA ASP A 232 8.66 15.50 0.78
C ASP A 232 7.24 15.40 0.21
N TRP A 233 6.43 14.57 0.83
CA TRP A 233 5.12 14.15 0.31
C TRP A 233 5.24 13.60 -1.11
N TYR A 234 4.68 14.31 -2.10
CA TYR A 234 4.68 13.95 -3.51
C TYR A 234 5.84 14.58 -4.31
N GLN A 235 6.70 15.36 -3.65
CA GLN A 235 7.87 15.94 -4.31
C GLN A 235 9.07 15.02 -4.12
N LEU A 236 9.71 14.69 -5.23
CA LEU A 236 10.99 13.99 -5.24
C LEU A 236 12.11 15.02 -5.30
N GLY A 237 13.06 14.90 -4.40
CA GLY A 237 14.27 15.70 -4.36
C GLY A 237 15.46 14.94 -4.92
N GLU A 238 16.48 14.74 -4.10
CA GLU A 238 17.70 14.04 -4.46
C GLU A 238 17.42 12.61 -4.95
N TRP A 239 18.12 12.20 -6.05
CA TRP A 239 17.99 10.87 -6.64
C TRP A 239 19.38 10.27 -6.88
N LYS A 240 19.75 9.28 -6.07
CA LYS A 240 21.07 8.62 -6.09
C LYS A 240 21.02 7.16 -6.52
N LEU A 241 20.03 6.79 -7.32
CA LEU A 241 19.99 5.51 -8.01
C LEU A 241 20.53 5.66 -9.43
N ASP A 242 21.27 4.66 -9.90
CA ASP A 242 21.64 4.54 -11.31
C ASP A 242 20.54 3.82 -12.12
N GLY A 243 20.73 3.69 -13.44
CA GLY A 243 19.77 3.02 -14.33
C GLY A 243 19.63 1.50 -14.11
N GLN A 244 20.38 0.92 -13.18
CA GLN A 244 20.30 -0.50 -12.80
C GLN A 244 19.78 -0.70 -11.36
N SER A 245 19.15 0.33 -10.79
CA SER A 245 18.65 0.33 -9.42
C SER A 245 19.72 0.15 -8.35
N CYS A 246 20.97 0.57 -8.63
CA CYS A 246 22.06 0.50 -7.68
C CYS A 246 22.34 1.87 -7.04
N CYS A 247 22.84 1.84 -5.81
CA CYS A 247 23.30 3.02 -5.08
C CYS A 247 24.51 3.63 -5.78
N LYS A 248 24.44 4.87 -6.25
CA LYS A 248 25.56 5.57 -6.89
C LYS A 248 26.78 5.76 -5.99
N THR A 249 26.62 5.63 -4.67
CA THR A 249 27.72 5.83 -3.70
C THR A 249 28.51 4.55 -3.45
N CYS A 250 27.84 3.39 -3.30
CA CYS A 250 28.52 2.15 -2.91
C CYS A 250 28.25 0.97 -3.85
N GLY A 251 27.45 1.13 -4.90
CA GLY A 251 27.14 0.10 -5.87
C GLY A 251 26.16 -0.98 -5.39
N ALA A 252 25.66 -0.91 -4.15
CA ALA A 252 24.69 -1.90 -3.65
C ALA A 252 23.40 -1.84 -4.44
N TRP A 253 22.88 -3.01 -4.83
CA TRP A 253 21.56 -3.12 -5.45
C TRP A 253 20.45 -2.80 -4.43
N ILE A 254 19.43 -2.08 -4.87
CA ILE A 254 18.32 -1.62 -4.05
C ILE A 254 17.05 -2.35 -4.51
N ALA A 255 16.41 -3.03 -3.58
CA ALA A 255 15.16 -3.74 -3.86
C ALA A 255 14.05 -2.74 -4.22
N GLY A 256 13.40 -2.97 -5.35
CA GLY A 256 12.35 -2.08 -5.86
C GLY A 256 12.24 -2.12 -7.37
N VAL A 257 11.23 -1.43 -7.89
CA VAL A 257 11.07 -1.15 -9.31
C VAL A 257 11.17 0.35 -9.49
N PHE A 258 12.24 0.81 -10.13
CA PHE A 258 12.55 2.23 -10.27
C PHE A 258 12.66 2.61 -11.74
N GLU A 259 12.24 3.83 -12.04
CA GLU A 259 12.56 4.48 -13.32
C GLU A 259 14.02 5.00 -13.28
N GLU A 260 14.62 5.22 -14.43
CA GLU A 260 15.99 5.76 -14.52
C GLU A 260 16.08 7.18 -13.93
N LEU A 261 15.03 7.97 -14.12
CA LEU A 261 14.95 9.35 -13.63
C LEU A 261 13.70 9.54 -12.75
N PRO A 262 13.76 10.45 -11.76
CA PRO A 262 12.61 10.75 -10.94
C PRO A 262 11.46 11.33 -11.75
N GLY A 263 10.24 10.95 -11.42
CA GLY A 263 9.04 11.55 -11.99
C GLY A 263 8.91 13.03 -11.59
N THR A 264 8.39 13.85 -12.49
CA THR A 264 8.24 15.30 -12.30
C THR A 264 6.79 15.74 -12.03
N TRP A 265 5.86 14.78 -11.95
CA TRP A 265 4.42 15.08 -11.81
C TRP A 265 4.10 15.79 -10.48
N GLY A 266 4.76 15.40 -9.37
CA GLY A 266 4.56 15.97 -8.04
C GLY A 266 3.18 15.65 -7.49
N ARG A 267 2.55 16.62 -6.81
CA ARG A 267 1.23 16.49 -6.16
C ARG A 267 0.05 16.90 -7.06
N GLN A 268 0.24 17.01 -8.35
CA GLN A 268 -0.84 17.32 -9.26
C GLN A 268 -1.88 16.20 -9.28
N ARG A 269 -3.15 16.55 -9.22
CA ARG A 269 -4.27 15.63 -9.40
C ARG A 269 -5.04 16.05 -10.65
N GLN A 270 -5.27 15.09 -11.53
CA GLN A 270 -6.04 15.29 -12.74
C GLN A 270 -7.29 14.41 -12.68
N VAL A 271 -8.45 15.02 -12.84
CA VAL A 271 -9.70 14.27 -13.01
C VAL A 271 -9.70 13.71 -14.43
N VAL A 272 -9.78 12.37 -14.52
CA VAL A 272 -9.91 11.66 -15.79
C VAL A 272 -11.39 11.33 -15.99
N ARG A 273 -12.00 11.88 -17.02
CA ARG A 273 -13.37 11.55 -17.40
C ARG A 273 -13.33 10.44 -18.44
N ILE A 274 -13.97 9.33 -18.12
CA ILE A 274 -14.16 8.20 -19.02
C ILE A 274 -15.55 8.38 -19.60
N ASN A 275 -15.66 8.36 -20.93
CA ASN A 275 -16.86 8.76 -21.68
C ASN A 275 -17.13 10.28 -21.62
N GLY A 276 -16.51 11.02 -22.55
CA GLY A 276 -16.85 12.41 -22.77
C GLY A 276 -18.26 12.53 -23.36
N THR A 277 -19.22 12.82 -22.53
CA THR A 277 -20.44 13.55 -22.86
C THR A 277 -20.41 14.89 -22.17
#